data_c94552bd9e30f59eb3f1a1eac77ae563
#
_entry.id   c94552bd9e30f59eb3f1a1eac77ae563
#
_cell.length_a   1.000
_cell.length_b   1.000
_cell.length_c   1.000
_cell.angle_alpha   90.00
_cell.angle_beta   90.00
_cell.angle_gamma   90.00
#
_symmetry.space_group_name_H-M   'P 1'
#
loop_
_entity.id
_entity.type
_entity.pdbx_description
1 polymer ?
#
loop_
_entity_poly.entity_id
_entity_poly.type
_entity_poly.pdbx_seq_one_letter_code
_entity_poly.pdbx_strand_id
1 'polypeptide(L)'
;MIVRIFNIVALFLAGAFYALALPHDLKNGDLVFRDGDEVISEIIKQVDKSGFSHVGMLWISDYGVQVIHSTPSEHSNIKDGVTVDSLEFFISRAKPNSVRFYQVKGSEEARNIAVQTALERVGEKFSIYPGQGVYCTELVAAAWLRAGVSISTGSRKLDMPFISDNPLIFPENLINSENIFPYPQ
;
A
#
# COMPACT_ATOMS: atom_id res chain seq x y z
N MET A 1 21.69 34.59 -53.04
CA MET A 1 21.69 34.47 -51.57
C MET A 1 20.52 33.58 -51.21
N ILE A 2 20.78 32.29 -51.00
CA ILE A 2 19.72 31.26 -50.82
C ILE A 2 19.59 31.04 -49.29
N VAL A 3 18.44 31.45 -48.74
CA VAL A 3 18.09 31.23 -47.34
C VAL A 3 17.54 29.79 -47.21
N ARG A 4 18.28 28.89 -46.54
CA ARG A 4 17.79 27.56 -46.17
C ARG A 4 16.96 27.68 -44.90
N ILE A 5 15.67 27.42 -45.03
CA ILE A 5 14.74 27.29 -43.93
C ILE A 5 14.91 25.87 -43.35
N PHE A 6 15.47 25.77 -42.14
CA PHE A 6 15.47 24.51 -41.37
C PHE A 6 14.11 24.31 -40.74
N ASN A 7 13.35 23.33 -41.25
CA ASN A 7 12.15 22.84 -40.57
C ASN A 7 12.58 21.97 -39.39
N ILE A 8 12.42 22.48 -38.17
CA ILE A 8 12.53 21.70 -36.95
C ILE A 8 11.19 20.98 -36.76
N VAL A 9 11.18 19.66 -37.07
CA VAL A 9 10.04 18.80 -36.72
C VAL A 9 10.21 18.47 -35.24
N ALA A 10 9.44 19.13 -34.38
CA ALA A 10 9.32 18.77 -32.97
C ALA A 10 8.52 17.46 -32.86
N LEU A 11 9.23 16.37 -32.60
CA LEU A 11 8.61 15.07 -32.34
C LEU A 11 8.02 15.11 -30.91
N PHE A 12 6.73 15.39 -30.80
CA PHE A 12 5.98 15.19 -29.56
C PHE A 12 5.89 13.68 -29.30
N LEU A 13 6.75 13.15 -28.44
CA LEU A 13 6.55 11.84 -27.82
C LEU A 13 5.38 11.96 -26.86
N ALA A 14 4.19 11.63 -27.33
CA ALA A 14 3.02 11.43 -26.50
C ALA A 14 3.29 10.16 -25.67
N GLY A 15 3.85 10.33 -24.46
CA GLY A 15 3.88 9.29 -23.46
C GLY A 15 2.44 8.92 -23.12
N ALA A 16 2.02 7.72 -23.49
CA ALA A 16 0.76 7.17 -23.03
C ALA A 16 0.86 6.96 -21.51
N PHE A 17 0.43 7.95 -20.74
CA PHE A 17 0.11 7.73 -19.33
C PHE A 17 -1.12 6.83 -19.33
N TYR A 18 -0.92 5.55 -19.05
CA TYR A 18 -2.04 4.69 -18.68
C TYR A 18 -2.57 5.23 -17.35
N ALA A 19 -3.61 6.05 -17.41
CA ALA A 19 -4.32 6.47 -16.22
C ALA A 19 -4.90 5.20 -15.58
N LEU A 20 -4.42 4.85 -14.41
CA LEU A 20 -5.04 3.81 -13.61
C LEU A 20 -6.47 4.27 -13.33
N ALA A 21 -7.46 3.57 -13.91
CA ALA A 21 -8.85 3.86 -13.61
C ALA A 21 -9.12 3.49 -12.15
N LEU A 22 -9.40 4.50 -11.31
CA LEU A 22 -9.74 4.25 -9.92
C LEU A 22 -11.13 3.62 -9.84
N PRO A 23 -11.34 2.64 -8.96
CA PRO A 23 -12.68 2.14 -8.67
C PRO A 23 -13.62 3.27 -8.22
N HIS A 24 -14.86 3.25 -8.68
CA HIS A 24 -15.83 4.34 -8.43
C HIS A 24 -16.32 4.41 -6.98
N ASP A 25 -16.34 3.28 -6.27
CA ASP A 25 -17.00 3.13 -4.97
C ASP A 25 -16.01 2.87 -3.83
N LEU A 26 -14.82 3.47 -3.89
CA LEU A 26 -13.83 3.37 -2.82
C LEU A 26 -14.39 3.89 -1.51
N LYS A 27 -14.12 3.18 -0.42
CA LYS A 27 -14.60 3.50 0.93
C LYS A 27 -13.46 3.62 1.93
N ASN A 28 -13.71 4.33 3.00
CA ASN A 28 -12.82 4.35 4.17
C ASN A 28 -12.51 2.93 4.62
N GLY A 29 -11.24 2.65 4.91
CA GLY A 29 -10.80 1.34 5.38
C GLY A 29 -10.56 0.31 4.27
N ASP A 30 -10.94 0.55 3.01
CA ASP A 30 -10.54 -0.31 1.91
C ASP A 30 -9.01 -0.34 1.77
N LEU A 31 -8.48 -1.34 1.12
CA LEU A 31 -7.04 -1.54 1.04
C LEU A 31 -6.54 -1.32 -0.39
N VAL A 32 -5.35 -0.73 -0.48
CA VAL A 32 -4.60 -0.64 -1.72
C VAL A 32 -3.28 -1.37 -1.56
N PHE A 33 -3.01 -2.32 -2.48
CA PHE A 33 -1.78 -3.09 -2.55
C PHE A 33 -0.93 -2.64 -3.71
N ARG A 34 0.40 -2.77 -3.56
CA ARG A 34 1.36 -2.55 -4.65
C ARG A 34 2.55 -3.50 -4.53
N ASP A 35 3.24 -3.77 -5.64
CA ASP A 35 4.64 -4.17 -5.63
C ASP A 35 5.46 -2.88 -5.56
N GLY A 36 6.05 -2.64 -4.42
CA GLY A 36 6.80 -1.42 -4.14
C GLY A 36 8.22 -1.46 -4.70
N ASP A 37 8.88 -0.32 -4.64
CA ASP A 37 10.27 -0.11 -5.03
C ASP A 37 11.25 -0.17 -3.85
N GLU A 38 10.74 -0.37 -2.63
CA GLU A 38 11.54 -0.46 -1.41
C GLU A 38 12.42 -1.73 -1.40
N VAL A 39 13.61 -1.66 -0.80
CA VAL A 39 14.52 -2.81 -0.69
C VAL A 39 13.86 -4.00 0.01
N ILE A 40 13.06 -3.75 1.06
CA ILE A 40 12.30 -4.79 1.76
C ILE A 40 11.30 -5.51 0.84
N SER A 41 10.81 -4.83 -0.21
CA SER A 41 9.85 -5.39 -1.18
C SER A 41 10.40 -6.62 -1.89
N GLU A 42 11.68 -6.60 -2.26
CA GLU A 42 12.33 -7.75 -2.91
C GLU A 42 12.45 -8.95 -1.97
N ILE A 43 12.67 -8.71 -0.68
CA ILE A 43 12.71 -9.76 0.34
C ILE A 43 11.33 -10.38 0.54
N ILE A 44 10.30 -9.56 0.68
CA ILE A 44 8.93 -10.02 0.88
C ILE A 44 8.46 -10.88 -0.28
N LYS A 45 8.73 -10.48 -1.53
CA LYS A 45 8.33 -11.22 -2.72
C LYS A 45 8.99 -12.59 -2.89
N GLN A 46 10.12 -12.85 -2.24
CA GLN A 46 10.71 -14.18 -2.24
C GLN A 46 9.85 -15.21 -1.48
N VAL A 47 9.05 -14.75 -0.55
CA VAL A 47 8.24 -15.60 0.34
C VAL A 47 6.74 -15.41 0.16
N ASP A 48 6.30 -14.23 -0.27
CA ASP A 48 4.91 -13.90 -0.54
C ASP A 48 4.56 -14.19 -2.01
N LYS A 49 3.51 -14.97 -2.23
CA LYS A 49 3.11 -15.41 -3.58
C LYS A 49 2.02 -14.52 -4.20
N SER A 50 1.56 -13.49 -3.49
CA SER A 50 0.52 -12.60 -3.99
C SER A 50 0.97 -11.68 -5.12
N GLY A 51 2.29 -11.46 -5.23
CA GLY A 51 2.87 -10.48 -6.14
C GLY A 51 2.89 -9.06 -5.58
N PHE A 52 2.45 -8.88 -4.33
CA PHE A 52 2.49 -7.60 -3.63
C PHE A 52 3.54 -7.61 -2.52
N SER A 53 4.09 -6.46 -2.22
CA SER A 53 5.05 -6.28 -1.14
C SER A 53 4.61 -5.23 -0.12
N HIS A 54 3.59 -4.45 -0.45
CA HIS A 54 3.15 -3.33 0.37
C HIS A 54 1.63 -3.14 0.32
N VAL A 55 1.08 -2.66 1.43
CA VAL A 55 -0.34 -2.37 1.57
C VAL A 55 -0.55 -1.08 2.37
N GLY A 56 -1.60 -0.35 2.03
CA GLY A 56 -2.11 0.76 2.81
C GLY A 56 -3.63 0.72 2.91
N MET A 57 -4.16 1.44 3.89
CA MET A 57 -5.58 1.63 4.14
C MET A 57 -6.04 2.94 3.53
N LEU A 58 -7.12 2.93 2.77
CA LEU A 58 -7.70 4.13 2.19
C LEU A 58 -8.41 4.98 3.26
N TRP A 59 -8.16 6.26 3.19
CA TRP A 59 -8.85 7.29 3.96
C TRP A 59 -9.35 8.39 3.02
N ILE A 60 -10.67 8.53 2.92
CA ILE A 60 -11.32 9.57 2.12
C ILE A 60 -11.52 10.79 3.01
N SER A 61 -10.79 11.85 2.73
CA SER A 61 -10.78 13.10 3.48
C SER A 61 -11.21 14.28 2.59
N ASP A 62 -11.30 15.47 3.16
CA ASP A 62 -11.54 16.71 2.42
C ASP A 62 -10.42 17.03 1.43
N TYR A 63 -9.24 16.44 1.59
CA TYR A 63 -8.08 16.56 0.70
C TYR A 63 -8.03 15.49 -0.41
N GLY A 64 -9.09 14.69 -0.54
CA GLY A 64 -9.19 13.59 -1.49
C GLY A 64 -8.88 12.24 -0.88
N VAL A 65 -8.56 11.25 -1.73
CA VAL A 65 -8.24 9.89 -1.30
C VAL A 65 -6.79 9.83 -0.84
N GLN A 66 -6.61 9.44 0.40
CA GLN A 66 -5.31 9.27 1.05
C GLN A 66 -5.08 7.81 1.45
N VAL A 67 -3.84 7.47 1.75
CA VAL A 67 -3.40 6.13 2.14
C VAL A 67 -2.65 6.23 3.46
N ILE A 68 -3.16 5.54 4.48
CA ILE A 68 -2.48 5.34 5.75
C ILE A 68 -1.67 4.06 5.63
N HIS A 69 -0.35 4.16 5.75
CA HIS A 69 0.51 2.98 5.62
C HIS A 69 1.78 3.12 6.47
N SER A 70 2.46 2.02 6.72
CA SER A 70 3.76 2.00 7.39
C SER A 70 4.85 1.67 6.37
N THR A 71 5.86 2.53 6.23
CA THR A 71 6.92 2.44 5.22
C THR A 71 8.29 2.73 5.81
N PRO A 72 9.36 2.06 5.36
CA PRO A 72 10.71 2.44 5.75
C PRO A 72 11.13 3.75 5.09
N SER A 73 12.04 4.50 5.75
CA SER A 73 12.68 5.66 5.15
C SER A 73 13.87 5.22 4.31
N GLU A 74 13.65 5.00 3.02
CA GLU A 74 14.71 4.63 2.09
C GLU A 74 15.34 5.82 1.34
N HIS A 75 14.66 6.98 1.38
CA HIS A 75 15.12 8.23 0.79
C HIS A 75 14.88 9.40 1.74
N SER A 76 15.69 10.45 1.63
CA SER A 76 15.69 11.59 2.55
C SER A 76 14.36 12.35 2.68
N ASN A 77 13.47 12.19 1.70
CA ASN A 77 12.15 12.83 1.65
C ASN A 77 10.99 11.87 1.95
N ILE A 78 11.27 10.60 2.29
CA ILE A 78 10.26 9.63 2.71
C ILE A 78 10.37 9.47 4.22
N LYS A 79 9.25 9.65 4.90
CA LYS A 79 9.17 9.46 6.36
C LYS A 79 9.27 7.97 6.70
N ASP A 80 10.04 7.66 7.74
CA ASP A 80 10.04 6.33 8.35
C ASP A 80 8.81 6.15 9.22
N GLY A 81 8.15 5.02 9.06
CA GLY A 81 7.04 4.62 9.92
C GLY A 81 5.66 4.81 9.33
N VAL A 82 4.68 4.93 10.23
CA VAL A 82 3.28 5.14 9.85
C VAL A 82 3.09 6.57 9.39
N THR A 83 2.62 6.74 8.17
CA THR A 83 2.39 8.03 7.53
C THR A 83 1.08 8.04 6.76
N VAL A 84 0.65 9.24 6.37
CA VAL A 84 -0.48 9.47 5.48
C VAL A 84 0.05 10.15 4.24
N ASP A 85 -0.11 9.50 3.11
CA ASP A 85 0.30 10.02 1.80
C ASP A 85 -0.91 10.16 0.87
N SER A 86 -0.81 10.99 -0.18
CA SER A 86 -1.84 10.98 -1.21
C SER A 86 -1.85 9.63 -1.95
N LEU A 87 -3.00 9.25 -2.48
CA LEU A 87 -3.11 8.01 -3.27
C LEU A 87 -2.18 8.06 -4.48
N GLU A 88 -2.05 9.21 -5.14
CA GLU A 88 -1.14 9.41 -6.29
C GLU A 88 0.31 9.15 -5.90
N PHE A 89 0.75 9.68 -4.74
CA PHE A 89 2.12 9.44 -4.27
C PHE A 89 2.35 7.97 -3.94
N PHE A 90 1.40 7.33 -3.25
CA PHE A 90 1.47 5.90 -2.96
C PHE A 90 1.58 5.05 -4.23
N ILE A 91 0.76 5.37 -5.27
CA ILE A 91 0.76 4.66 -6.55
C ILE A 91 2.04 4.94 -7.35
N SER A 92 2.59 6.15 -7.29
CA SER A 92 3.80 6.53 -8.03
C SER A 92 5.03 5.69 -7.67
N ARG A 93 5.01 5.05 -6.49
CA ARG A 93 6.05 4.14 -6.00
C ARG A 93 5.77 2.67 -6.30
N ALA A 94 4.77 2.38 -7.09
CA ALA A 94 4.43 1.03 -7.51
C ALA A 94 5.16 0.68 -8.82
N LYS A 95 5.56 -0.57 -8.96
CA LYS A 95 6.00 -1.09 -10.26
C LYS A 95 4.83 -1.04 -11.26
N PRO A 96 5.10 -0.93 -12.56
CA PRO A 96 4.04 -0.85 -13.56
C PRO A 96 3.01 -1.99 -13.41
N ASN A 97 1.72 -1.64 -13.48
CA ASN A 97 0.59 -2.59 -13.42
C ASN A 97 0.48 -3.41 -12.11
N SER A 98 1.13 -3.00 -11.04
CA SER A 98 1.17 -3.74 -9.77
C SER A 98 0.25 -3.19 -8.67
N VAL A 99 -0.61 -2.23 -8.98
CA VAL A 99 -1.57 -1.68 -8.03
C VAL A 99 -2.90 -2.42 -8.10
N ARG A 100 -3.46 -2.80 -6.95
CA ARG A 100 -4.78 -3.41 -6.84
C ARG A 100 -5.52 -2.87 -5.62
N PHE A 101 -6.81 -2.68 -5.79
CA PHE A 101 -7.72 -2.23 -4.74
C PHE A 101 -8.57 -3.40 -4.25
N TYR A 102 -8.82 -3.42 -2.94
CA TYR A 102 -9.64 -4.44 -2.30
C TYR A 102 -10.62 -3.80 -1.33
N GLN A 103 -11.86 -4.25 -1.40
CA GLN A 103 -12.90 -3.92 -0.42
C GLN A 103 -12.71 -4.75 0.84
N VAL A 104 -12.96 -4.15 1.99
CA VAL A 104 -13.09 -4.89 3.25
C VAL A 104 -14.55 -4.97 3.64
N LYS A 105 -15.02 -6.16 3.99
CA LYS A 105 -16.38 -6.40 4.49
C LYS A 105 -16.50 -5.85 5.91
N GLY A 106 -17.21 -4.76 6.06
CA GLY A 106 -17.44 -4.10 7.35
C GLY A 106 -18.53 -3.05 7.26
N SER A 107 -19.19 -2.80 8.40
CA SER A 107 -20.13 -1.68 8.52
C SER A 107 -19.39 -0.34 8.41
N GLU A 108 -20.12 0.73 8.16
CA GLU A 108 -19.56 2.08 8.14
C GLU A 108 -18.91 2.44 9.48
N GLU A 109 -19.53 2.04 10.59
CA GLU A 109 -18.97 2.21 11.93
C GLU A 109 -17.63 1.48 12.09
N ALA A 110 -17.55 0.20 11.67
CA ALA A 110 -16.30 -0.57 11.72
C ALA A 110 -15.21 0.07 10.84
N ARG A 111 -15.56 0.58 9.65
CA ARG A 111 -14.64 1.32 8.78
C ARG A 111 -14.08 2.56 9.45
N ASN A 112 -14.92 3.33 10.10
CA ASN A 112 -14.51 4.54 10.83
C ASN A 112 -13.58 4.19 12.00
N ILE A 113 -13.91 3.14 12.78
CA ILE A 113 -13.04 2.65 13.87
C ILE A 113 -11.67 2.20 13.32
N ALA A 114 -11.65 1.44 12.22
CA ALA A 114 -10.41 0.97 11.61
C ALA A 114 -9.52 2.14 11.14
N VAL A 115 -10.10 3.11 10.43
CA VAL A 115 -9.37 4.29 9.96
C VAL A 115 -8.82 5.10 11.15
N GLN A 116 -9.64 5.39 12.16
CA GLN A 116 -9.19 6.12 13.35
C GLN A 116 -8.08 5.37 14.07
N THR A 117 -8.19 4.05 14.22
CA THR A 117 -7.15 3.23 14.85
C THR A 117 -5.83 3.29 14.06
N ALA A 118 -5.88 3.29 12.74
CA ALA A 118 -4.67 3.44 11.92
C ALA A 118 -4.07 4.86 12.03
N LEU A 119 -4.90 5.91 12.06
CA LEU A 119 -4.49 7.31 12.23
C LEU A 119 -3.83 7.56 13.59
N GLU A 120 -4.33 6.93 14.67
CA GLU A 120 -3.73 7.03 16.01
C GLU A 120 -2.28 6.54 16.05
N ARG A 121 -1.87 5.71 15.09
CA ARG A 121 -0.51 5.16 15.00
C ARG A 121 0.44 5.97 14.11
N VAL A 122 -0.02 7.07 13.53
CA VAL A 122 0.83 7.95 12.70
C VAL A 122 2.03 8.45 13.50
N GLY A 123 3.23 8.25 12.94
CA GLY A 123 4.51 8.57 13.58
C GLY A 123 5.17 7.39 14.33
N GLU A 124 4.49 6.23 14.48
CA GLU A 124 5.15 5.02 14.94
C GLU A 124 6.19 4.55 13.91
N LYS A 125 7.31 4.03 14.37
CA LYS A 125 8.41 3.58 13.50
C LYS A 125 7.99 2.37 12.65
N PHE A 126 8.53 2.28 11.44
CA PHE A 126 8.46 1.05 10.66
C PHE A 126 9.37 -0.02 11.26
N SER A 127 8.87 -1.25 11.38
CA SER A 127 9.70 -2.40 11.72
C SER A 127 9.02 -3.70 11.32
N ILE A 128 9.83 -4.65 10.84
CA ILE A 128 9.44 -6.05 10.70
C ILE A 128 9.70 -6.85 11.99
N TYR A 129 10.29 -6.22 13.01
CA TYR A 129 10.56 -6.85 14.32
C TYR A 129 9.47 -6.44 15.30
N PRO A 130 8.73 -7.39 15.89
CA PRO A 130 7.69 -7.11 16.86
C PRO A 130 8.20 -6.26 18.04
N GLY A 131 7.40 -5.30 18.46
CA GLY A 131 7.72 -4.40 19.58
C GLY A 131 8.74 -3.30 19.28
N GLN A 132 9.30 -3.25 18.05
CA GLN A 132 10.23 -2.19 17.64
C GLN A 132 9.60 -1.17 16.69
N GLY A 133 8.39 -1.43 16.24
CA GLY A 133 7.64 -0.61 15.31
C GLY A 133 6.48 -1.41 14.74
N VAL A 134 5.95 -0.99 13.61
CA VAL A 134 4.82 -1.64 12.95
C VAL A 134 5.10 -1.89 11.47
N TYR A 135 4.76 -3.09 11.00
CA TYR A 135 4.83 -3.45 9.59
C TYR A 135 3.52 -3.08 8.87
N CYS A 136 3.56 -2.85 7.55
CA CYS A 136 2.40 -2.36 6.79
C CYS A 136 1.15 -3.24 6.91
N THR A 137 1.31 -4.56 6.83
CA THR A 137 0.20 -5.52 6.96
C THR A 137 -0.32 -5.62 8.40
N GLU A 138 0.56 -5.49 9.39
CA GLU A 138 0.17 -5.48 10.80
C GLU A 138 -0.63 -4.23 11.16
N LEU A 139 -0.27 -3.07 10.59
CA LEU A 139 -1.02 -1.83 10.78
C LEU A 139 -2.49 -2.01 10.39
N VAL A 140 -2.72 -2.47 9.17
CA VAL A 140 -4.09 -2.59 8.64
C VAL A 140 -4.85 -3.74 9.31
N ALA A 141 -4.19 -4.87 9.59
CA ALA A 141 -4.81 -6.01 10.26
C ALA A 141 -5.22 -5.67 11.70
N ALA A 142 -4.35 -5.01 12.46
CA ALA A 142 -4.64 -4.59 13.83
C ALA A 142 -5.77 -3.55 13.89
N ALA A 143 -5.78 -2.60 12.94
CA ALA A 143 -6.82 -1.59 12.87
C ALA A 143 -8.21 -2.20 12.63
N TRP A 144 -8.31 -3.11 11.68
CA TRP A 144 -9.56 -3.81 11.40
C TRP A 144 -9.96 -4.79 12.52
N LEU A 145 -8.99 -5.46 13.13
CA LEU A 145 -9.27 -6.34 14.28
C LEU A 145 -9.88 -5.56 15.45
N ARG A 146 -9.39 -4.34 15.73
CA ARG A 146 -9.97 -3.45 16.72
C ARG A 146 -11.40 -3.02 16.37
N ALA A 147 -11.72 -2.93 15.08
CA ALA A 147 -13.08 -2.70 14.58
C ALA A 147 -13.98 -3.97 14.59
N GLY A 148 -13.46 -5.09 15.12
CA GLY A 148 -14.20 -6.36 15.21
C GLY A 148 -14.18 -7.19 13.93
N VAL A 149 -13.35 -6.85 12.94
CA VAL A 149 -13.25 -7.58 11.67
C VAL A 149 -11.85 -8.16 11.51
N SER A 150 -11.72 -9.48 11.47
CA SER A 150 -10.44 -10.12 11.14
C SER A 150 -10.24 -10.13 9.63
N ILE A 151 -9.16 -9.50 9.16
CA ILE A 151 -8.80 -9.42 7.74
C ILE A 151 -7.53 -10.19 7.39
N SER A 152 -7.07 -11.07 8.29
CA SER A 152 -5.91 -11.91 8.05
C SER A 152 -6.25 -13.39 8.26
N THR A 153 -5.72 -14.25 7.39
CA THR A 153 -5.79 -15.72 7.54
C THR A 153 -4.74 -16.27 8.49
N GLY A 154 -3.93 -15.41 9.10
CA GLY A 154 -2.86 -15.78 10.02
C GLY A 154 -1.54 -15.09 9.71
N SER A 155 -0.48 -15.65 10.24
CA SER A 155 0.90 -15.17 10.06
C SER A 155 1.83 -16.36 9.87
N ARG A 156 3.00 -16.13 9.28
CA ARG A 156 4.04 -17.16 9.13
C ARG A 156 5.43 -16.58 9.39
N LYS A 157 6.36 -17.43 9.74
CA LYS A 157 7.76 -17.05 9.92
C LYS A 157 8.39 -16.73 8.56
N LEU A 158 9.24 -15.73 8.57
CA LEU A 158 10.17 -15.47 7.47
C LEU A 158 11.40 -16.35 7.71
N ASP A 159 11.52 -17.45 6.96
CA ASP A 159 12.64 -18.39 7.08
C ASP A 159 13.88 -17.84 6.37
N MET A 160 14.47 -16.80 6.98
CA MET A 160 15.67 -16.14 6.47
C MET A 160 16.68 -15.94 7.60
N PRO A 161 17.99 -16.23 7.35
CA PRO A 161 19.05 -15.95 8.31
C PRO A 161 19.04 -14.47 8.72
N PHE A 162 19.19 -14.20 10.01
CA PHE A 162 19.28 -12.86 10.60
C PHE A 162 17.99 -12.02 10.59
N ILE A 163 16.85 -12.55 10.12
CA ILE A 163 15.54 -11.92 10.28
C ILE A 163 14.81 -12.64 11.41
N SER A 164 13.98 -11.90 12.13
CA SER A 164 13.26 -12.35 13.31
C SER A 164 12.55 -13.69 13.10
N ASP A 165 12.66 -14.60 14.09
CA ASP A 165 11.88 -15.84 14.18
C ASP A 165 10.37 -15.60 14.44
N ASN A 166 9.96 -14.34 14.61
CA ASN A 166 8.57 -14.01 14.86
C ASN A 166 7.75 -14.08 13.58
N PRO A 167 6.53 -14.60 13.65
CA PRO A 167 5.66 -14.68 12.49
C PRO A 167 5.18 -13.29 12.07
N LEU A 168 5.18 -13.03 10.75
CA LEU A 168 4.68 -11.82 10.11
C LEU A 168 3.38 -12.14 9.37
N ILE A 169 2.50 -11.16 9.29
CA ILE A 169 1.39 -11.17 8.34
C ILE A 169 1.95 -10.74 6.99
N PHE A 170 1.72 -11.52 5.95
CA PHE A 170 2.12 -11.19 4.57
C PHE A 170 0.94 -10.65 3.78
N PRO A 171 1.17 -9.92 2.67
CA PRO A 171 0.08 -9.48 1.78
C PRO A 171 -0.86 -10.62 1.39
N GLU A 172 -0.35 -11.82 1.07
CA GLU A 172 -1.18 -12.99 0.74
C GLU A 172 -2.10 -13.42 1.89
N ASN A 173 -1.70 -13.23 3.15
CA ASN A 173 -2.57 -13.55 4.28
C ASN A 173 -3.76 -12.60 4.38
N LEU A 174 -3.63 -11.38 3.86
CA LEU A 174 -4.73 -10.43 3.78
C LEU A 174 -5.65 -10.76 2.60
N ILE A 175 -5.11 -10.84 1.39
CA ILE A 175 -5.94 -11.05 0.18
C ILE A 175 -6.69 -12.39 0.16
N ASN A 176 -6.22 -13.38 0.91
CA ASN A 176 -6.89 -14.68 1.07
C ASN A 176 -7.92 -14.69 2.21
N SER A 177 -8.17 -13.58 2.87
CA SER A 177 -9.21 -13.46 3.90
C SER A 177 -10.60 -13.45 3.27
N GLU A 178 -11.56 -14.14 3.89
CA GLU A 178 -12.98 -14.13 3.49
C GLU A 178 -13.66 -12.75 3.64
N ASN A 179 -13.00 -11.82 4.31
CA ASN A 179 -13.47 -10.45 4.53
C ASN A 179 -12.85 -9.42 3.57
N ILE A 180 -12.03 -9.87 2.59
CA ILE A 180 -11.38 -9.01 1.60
C ILE A 180 -11.75 -9.45 0.18
N PHE A 181 -12.16 -8.51 -0.67
CA PHE A 181 -12.62 -8.77 -2.04
C PHE A 181 -11.95 -7.80 -3.02
N PRO A 182 -11.44 -8.28 -4.16
CA PRO A 182 -10.85 -7.38 -5.16
C PRO A 182 -11.94 -6.50 -5.79
N TYR A 183 -11.60 -5.24 -6.06
CA TYR A 183 -12.40 -4.41 -6.97
C TYR A 183 -12.29 -4.94 -8.40
N PRO A 184 -13.36 -4.86 -9.19
CA PRO A 184 -13.28 -5.13 -10.64
C PRO A 184 -12.21 -4.25 -11.30
N GLN A 185 -11.47 -4.84 -12.25
CA GLN A 185 -10.47 -4.13 -13.06
C GLN A 185 -11.10 -3.51 -14.29
#